data_25bc6e3bf7e3207272dd106dca2db8b5
#
_entry.id   25bc6e3bf7e3207272dd106dca2db8b5
#
_cell.length_a   1.000
_cell.length_b   1.000
_cell.length_c   1.000
_cell.angle_alpha   90.00
_cell.angle_beta   90.00
_cell.angle_gamma   90.00
#
_symmetry.space_group_name_H-M   'P 1'
#
loop_
_entity.id
_entity.type
_entity.pdbx_description
1 polymer ?
#
loop_
_entity_poly.entity_id
_entity_poly.type
_entity_poly.pdbx_seq_one_letter_code
_entity_poly.pdbx_strand_id
1 'polypeptide(L)' 'MVEERNGEIVVSSAGFRAVYLKSSNQSQIVLKGRSETDDYRLLTRAWLAANNKARELGWIV' A
#
# COMPACT_ATOMS: atom_id res chain seq x y z
N MET A 1 2.26 -4.37 -9.60
CA MET A 1 3.59 -3.80 -9.25
C MET A 1 3.53 -3.11 -7.91
N VAL A 2 4.55 -3.26 -7.10
CA VAL A 2 4.65 -2.60 -5.80
C VAL A 2 5.99 -1.90 -5.72
N GLU A 3 5.99 -0.62 -5.39
CA GLU A 3 7.25 0.13 -5.28
C GLU A 3 7.16 1.18 -4.18
N GLU A 4 8.32 1.56 -3.64
CA GLU A 4 8.43 2.68 -2.74
C GLU A 4 8.89 3.89 -3.54
N ARG A 5 8.26 5.04 -3.34
CA ARG A 5 8.59 6.25 -4.08
C ARG A 5 8.35 7.45 -3.16
N ASN A 6 9.42 8.17 -2.85
CA ASN A 6 9.36 9.39 -2.04
C ASN A 6 8.67 9.20 -0.69
N GLY A 7 8.91 8.04 -0.04
CA GLY A 7 8.32 7.76 1.25
C GLY A 7 6.89 7.23 1.19
N GLU A 8 6.43 6.83 0.00
CA GLU A 8 5.10 6.25 -0.19
C GLU A 8 5.24 4.87 -0.81
N ILE A 9 4.33 3.96 -0.47
CA ILE A 9 4.26 2.67 -1.13
C ILE A 9 3.13 2.74 -2.15
N VAL A 10 3.46 2.49 -3.41
CA VAL A 10 2.50 2.52 -4.50
C VAL A 10 2.28 1.10 -5.00
N VAL A 11 1.03 0.66 -4.97
CA VAL A 11 0.62 -0.63 -5.53
C VAL A 11 -0.20 -0.34 -6.77
N SER A 12 0.19 -0.92 -7.89
CA SER A 12 -0.52 -0.71 -9.15
C SER A 12 -0.68 -2.02 -9.90
N SER A 13 -1.81 -2.16 -10.57
CA SER A 13 -2.09 -3.25 -11.50
C SER A 13 -3.06 -2.69 -12.54
N ALA A 14 -3.46 -3.51 -13.52
CA ALA A 14 -4.27 -3.03 -14.65
C ALA A 14 -5.44 -2.17 -14.19
N GLY A 15 -5.36 -0.87 -14.42
CA GLY A 15 -6.43 0.08 -14.13
C GLY A 15 -6.65 0.41 -12.66
N PHE A 16 -5.85 -0.14 -11.75
CA PHE A 16 -6.00 0.11 -10.32
C PHE A 16 -4.69 0.61 -9.71
N ARG A 17 -4.79 1.57 -8.80
CA ARG A 17 -3.63 2.10 -8.09
C ARG A 17 -4.03 2.47 -6.67
N ALA A 18 -3.17 2.17 -5.72
CA ALA A 18 -3.35 2.55 -4.32
C ALA A 18 -2.03 3.06 -3.76
N VAL A 19 -2.08 4.04 -2.90
CA VAL A 19 -0.90 4.67 -2.29
C VAL A 19 -1.04 4.61 -0.77
N TYR A 20 0.01 4.16 -0.11
CA TYR A 20 0.03 4.00 1.34
C TYR A 20 1.19 4.77 1.95
N LEU A 21 0.99 5.25 3.18
CA LEU A 21 2.00 5.96 3.94
C LEU A 21 2.29 5.21 5.23
N LYS A 22 3.48 5.41 5.77
CA LYS A 22 3.79 4.93 7.11
C LYS A 22 3.08 5.81 8.13
N SER A 23 2.45 5.19 9.13
CA SER A 23 1.88 5.93 10.26
C SER A 23 3.03 6.59 11.04
N SER A 24 2.82 7.83 11.50
CA SER A 24 3.87 8.58 12.18
C SER A 24 4.14 8.09 13.60
N ASN A 25 3.20 7.38 14.20
CA ASN A 25 3.31 6.99 15.61
C ASN A 25 2.95 5.54 15.90
N GLN A 26 2.79 4.74 14.86
CA GLN A 26 2.47 3.32 15.04
C GLN A 26 3.18 2.49 13.98
N SER A 27 3.39 1.21 14.27
CA SER A 27 4.00 0.28 13.33
C SER A 27 2.96 -0.25 12.35
N GLN A 28 2.42 0.65 11.53
CA GLN A 28 1.41 0.29 10.54
C GLN A 28 1.43 1.29 9.39
N ILE A 29 0.81 0.90 8.30
CA ILE A 29 0.64 1.80 7.14
C ILE A 29 -0.81 2.26 7.07
N VAL A 30 -1.01 3.40 6.41
CA VAL A 30 -2.35 3.96 6.22
C VAL A 30 -2.55 4.25 4.74
N LEU A 31 -3.79 4.12 4.28
CA LEU A 31 -4.14 4.41 2.90
C LEU A 31 -4.19 5.92 2.69
N LYS A 32 -3.40 6.42 1.73
CA LYS A 32 -3.43 7.81 1.34
C LYS A 32 -4.51 8.07 0.29
N GLY A 33 -4.62 7.16 -0.68
CA GLY A 33 -5.61 7.28 -1.74
C GLY A 33 -5.58 6.06 -2.63
N ARG A 34 -6.64 5.87 -3.41
CA ARG A 34 -6.72 4.74 -4.33
C ARG A 34 -7.74 5.01 -5.43
N SER A 35 -7.64 4.19 -6.48
CA SER A 35 -8.64 4.17 -7.53
C SER A 35 -9.97 3.65 -6.99
N GLU A 36 -11.07 4.11 -7.54
CA GLU A 36 -12.39 3.58 -7.22
C GLU A 36 -12.52 2.15 -7.74
N THR A 37 -13.07 1.27 -6.92
CA THR A 37 -13.33 -0.10 -7.34
C THR A 37 -14.36 -0.74 -6.42
N ASP A 38 -15.18 -1.63 -6.97
CA ASP A 38 -16.10 -2.46 -6.20
C ASP A 38 -15.51 -3.84 -5.95
N ASP A 39 -14.32 -4.12 -6.47
CA ASP A 39 -13.68 -5.42 -6.32
C ASP A 39 -12.87 -5.47 -5.04
N TYR A 40 -13.46 -6.04 -3.99
CA TYR A 40 -12.80 -6.16 -2.69
C TYR A 40 -11.54 -7.01 -2.73
N ARG A 41 -11.43 -7.92 -3.72
CA ARG A 41 -10.23 -8.74 -3.86
C ARG A 41 -9.03 -7.89 -4.27
N LEU A 42 -9.25 -6.87 -5.12
CA LEU A 42 -8.19 -5.93 -5.49
C LEU A 42 -7.74 -5.16 -4.26
N LEU A 43 -8.69 -4.70 -3.44
CA LEU A 43 -8.37 -3.94 -2.23
C LEU A 43 -7.55 -4.80 -1.25
N THR A 44 -7.96 -6.04 -1.04
CA THR A 44 -7.26 -6.95 -0.14
C THR A 44 -5.85 -7.26 -0.65
N ARG A 45 -5.71 -7.54 -1.95
CA ARG A 45 -4.41 -7.84 -2.55
C ARG A 45 -3.47 -6.64 -2.43
N ALA A 46 -3.98 -5.44 -2.71
CA ALA A 46 -3.18 -4.23 -2.61
C ALA A 46 -2.71 -4.00 -1.17
N TRP A 47 -3.60 -4.19 -0.22
CA TRP A 47 -3.28 -4.05 1.21
C TRP A 47 -2.20 -5.04 1.64
N LEU A 48 -2.35 -6.31 1.26
CA LEU A 48 -1.36 -7.34 1.59
C LEU A 48 -0.01 -7.05 0.94
N ALA A 49 -0.02 -6.66 -0.34
CA ALA A 49 1.20 -6.32 -1.04
C ALA A 49 1.91 -5.12 -0.40
N ALA A 50 1.13 -4.10 -0.01
CA ALA A 50 1.69 -2.92 0.64
C ALA A 50 2.29 -3.26 2.01
N ASN A 51 1.62 -4.11 2.78
CA ASN A 51 2.14 -4.54 4.08
C ASN A 51 3.43 -5.34 3.93
N ASN A 52 3.50 -6.23 2.95
CA ASN A 52 4.72 -6.99 2.69
C ASN A 52 5.87 -6.07 2.32
N LYS A 53 5.58 -5.06 1.49
CA LYS A 53 6.61 -4.08 1.11
C LYS A 53 7.06 -3.26 2.32
N ALA A 54 6.12 -2.86 3.17
CA ALA A 54 6.43 -2.10 4.37
C ALA A 54 7.34 -2.90 5.32
N ARG A 55 7.12 -4.21 5.47
CA ARG A 55 7.98 -5.06 6.26
C ARG A 55 9.38 -5.15 5.66
N GLU A 56 9.44 -5.31 4.34
CA GLU A 56 10.69 -5.37 3.60
C GLU A 56 11.51 -4.08 3.80
N LEU A 57 10.84 -2.94 3.85
CA LEU A 57 11.47 -1.64 4.05
C LEU A 57 11.78 -1.34 5.53
N GLY A 58 11.31 -2.17 6.44
CA GLY A 58 11.49 -1.93 7.87
C GLY A 58 10.53 -0.89 8.45
N TRP A 59 9.47 -0.56 7.73
CA TRP A 59 8.48 0.42 8.21
C TRP A 59 7.58 -0.16 9.28
N ILE A 60 7.32 -1.45 9.24
CA ILE A 60 6.49 -2.15 10.20
C ILE A 60 7.14 -3.48 10.58
N VAL A 61 6.67 -4.06 11.66
CA VAL A 61 7.23 -5.31 12.18
C VAL A 61 6.66 -6.53 11.44
#